data_0508c393a3e65a0f71abeeed8e5a92b5
#
_entry.id   0508c393a3e65a0f71abeeed8e5a92b5
#
_cell.length_a   1.000
_cell.length_b   1.000
_cell.length_c   1.000
_cell.angle_alpha   90.00
_cell.angle_beta   90.00
_cell.angle_gamma   90.00
#
_symmetry.space_group_name_H-M   'P 1'
#
loop_
_entity.id
_entity.type
_entity.pdbx_description
1 polymer ?
#
loop_
_entity_poly.entity_id
_entity_poly.type
_entity_poly.pdbx_seq_one_letter_code
_entity_poly.pdbx_strand_id
1 'polypeptide(L)'
;MLKKPSLIKPNLSTKFAIDFDWWKSQDQNWRNSLLSYLCPEHRENFASHSDASTFDLVNPQTGEVSQGDALIDTLINHCAKQDDFITPGAPLVDSIFKTFLSNHNQPLNCEELSKIVHKPAATILSTIGGFKVYKGIRPV
;
A
#
# COMPACT_ATOMS: atom_id res chain seq x y z
N MET A 1 2.73 25.91 -4.45
CA MET A 1 3.70 25.66 -5.50
C MET A 1 3.77 24.20 -5.86
N LEU A 2 3.75 23.92 -7.12
CA LEU A 2 3.82 22.55 -7.56
C LEU A 2 5.27 22.06 -7.55
N LYS A 3 5.51 20.99 -6.84
CA LYS A 3 6.77 20.29 -6.96
C LYS A 3 6.83 19.61 -8.32
N LYS A 4 8.02 19.57 -8.86
CA LYS A 4 8.27 18.83 -10.09
C LYS A 4 9.01 17.55 -9.74
N PRO A 5 8.29 16.50 -9.32
CA PRO A 5 8.94 15.28 -8.85
C PRO A 5 9.83 14.65 -9.92
N SER A 6 9.55 14.91 -11.18
CA SER A 6 10.37 14.39 -12.27
C SER A 6 11.78 14.97 -12.34
N LEU A 7 12.04 16.07 -11.62
CA LEU A 7 13.36 16.69 -11.60
C LEU A 7 14.33 15.96 -10.68
N ILE A 8 13.82 15.21 -9.73
CA ILE A 8 14.63 14.47 -8.77
C ILE A 8 14.39 13.00 -8.97
N LYS A 9 15.42 12.32 -9.46
CA LYS A 9 15.33 10.88 -9.66
C LYS A 9 15.41 10.16 -8.33
N PRO A 10 14.51 9.20 -8.04
CA PRO A 10 14.64 8.39 -6.84
C PRO A 10 15.97 7.63 -6.80
N ASN A 11 16.48 7.44 -5.61
CA ASN A 11 17.69 6.66 -5.37
C ASN A 11 17.44 5.67 -4.23
N LEU A 12 18.49 4.95 -3.82
CA LEU A 12 18.36 3.92 -2.78
C LEU A 12 17.94 4.51 -1.43
N SER A 13 18.16 5.79 -1.19
CA SER A 13 17.76 6.46 0.05
C SER A 13 16.37 7.05 -0.01
N THR A 14 15.78 7.15 -1.19
CA THR A 14 14.43 7.71 -1.34
C THR A 14 13.42 6.81 -0.65
N LYS A 15 12.58 7.41 0.18
CA LYS A 15 11.52 6.65 0.84
C LYS A 15 10.27 6.62 -0.01
N PHE A 16 9.59 5.50 0.03
CA PHE A 16 8.36 5.26 -0.70
C PHE A 16 7.25 4.90 0.27
N ALA A 17 6.03 5.09 -0.14
CA ALA A 17 4.84 4.61 0.58
C ALA A 17 3.69 4.50 -0.42
N ILE A 18 2.59 3.88 -0.01
CA ILE A 18 1.41 3.81 -0.83
C ILE A 18 0.65 5.13 -0.69
N ASP A 19 0.40 5.79 -1.81
CA ASP A 19 -0.46 6.97 -1.87
C ASP A 19 -1.84 6.50 -2.32
N PHE A 20 -2.68 6.15 -1.36
CA PHE A 20 -4.01 5.60 -1.64
C PHE A 20 -4.89 6.60 -2.39
N ASP A 21 -4.84 7.87 -2.02
CA ASP A 21 -5.67 8.88 -2.66
C ASP A 21 -5.31 9.07 -4.13
N TRP A 22 -4.00 9.13 -4.41
CA TRP A 22 -3.53 9.23 -5.79
C TRP A 22 -3.94 7.98 -6.59
N TRP A 23 -3.75 6.79 -6.01
CA TRP A 23 -4.09 5.54 -6.67
C TRP A 23 -5.57 5.47 -6.99
N LYS A 24 -6.42 5.80 -6.03
CA LYS A 24 -7.88 5.82 -6.25
C LYS A 24 -8.29 6.75 -7.39
N SER A 25 -7.59 7.88 -7.55
CA SER A 25 -7.89 8.83 -8.61
C SER A 25 -7.43 8.37 -9.99
N GLN A 26 -6.44 7.48 -10.05
CA GLN A 26 -5.83 7.06 -11.30
C GLN A 26 -6.28 5.69 -11.79
N ASP A 27 -6.78 4.83 -10.92
CA ASP A 27 -7.10 3.45 -11.24
C ASP A 27 -8.50 3.10 -10.75
N GLN A 28 -9.41 2.93 -11.68
CA GLN A 28 -10.80 2.57 -11.35
C GLN A 28 -10.92 1.20 -10.71
N ASN A 29 -9.92 0.35 -10.88
CA ASN A 29 -9.92 -1.02 -10.34
C ASN A 29 -9.18 -1.15 -9.01
N TRP A 30 -8.83 -0.03 -8.38
CA TRP A 30 -8.08 -0.06 -7.12
C TRP A 30 -8.76 -0.92 -6.06
N ARG A 31 -10.09 -0.86 -6.00
CA ARG A 31 -10.84 -1.62 -5.01
C ARG A 31 -10.76 -3.12 -5.27
N ASN A 32 -10.88 -3.53 -6.52
CA ASN A 32 -10.74 -4.94 -6.90
C ASN A 32 -9.35 -5.46 -6.57
N SER A 33 -8.34 -4.64 -6.82
CA SER A 33 -6.96 -5.01 -6.46
C SER A 33 -6.82 -5.22 -4.96
N LEU A 34 -7.37 -4.32 -4.14
CA LEU A 34 -7.33 -4.47 -2.68
C LEU A 34 -8.09 -5.70 -2.20
N LEU A 35 -9.25 -5.98 -2.80
CA LEU A 35 -10.02 -7.16 -2.44
C LEU A 35 -9.23 -8.45 -2.62
N SER A 36 -8.36 -8.49 -3.62
CA SER A 36 -7.54 -9.67 -3.89
C SER A 36 -6.51 -9.96 -2.80
N TYR A 37 -6.18 -8.97 -1.97
CA TYR A 37 -5.22 -9.14 -0.88
C TYR A 37 -5.87 -9.55 0.44
N LEU A 38 -7.18 -9.54 0.53
CA LEU A 38 -7.88 -9.95 1.75
C LEU A 38 -7.64 -11.43 2.07
N CYS A 39 -7.60 -11.76 3.35
CA CYS A 39 -7.63 -13.16 3.74
C CYS A 39 -8.98 -13.77 3.36
N PRO A 40 -9.09 -15.11 3.25
CA PRO A 40 -10.33 -15.73 2.77
C PRO A 40 -11.58 -15.32 3.54
N GLU A 41 -11.47 -15.20 4.86
CA GLU A 41 -12.58 -14.81 5.72
C GLU A 41 -13.13 -13.42 5.35
N HIS A 42 -12.23 -12.45 5.23
CA HIS A 42 -12.64 -11.08 4.94
C HIS A 42 -12.99 -10.88 3.48
N ARG A 43 -12.39 -11.64 2.59
CA ARG A 43 -12.76 -11.60 1.17
C ARG A 43 -14.22 -11.93 0.98
N GLU A 44 -14.69 -12.95 1.67
CA GLU A 44 -16.10 -13.36 1.62
C GLU A 44 -17.01 -12.27 2.19
N ASN A 45 -16.63 -11.70 3.33
CA ASN A 45 -17.40 -10.63 3.96
C ASN A 45 -17.56 -9.42 3.06
N PHE A 46 -16.49 -8.97 2.42
CA PHE A 46 -16.55 -7.80 1.55
C PHE A 46 -17.24 -8.09 0.22
N ALA A 47 -17.23 -9.32 -0.24
CA ALA A 47 -17.98 -9.70 -1.43
C ALA A 47 -19.50 -9.59 -1.19
N SER A 48 -19.93 -9.87 0.04
CA SER A 48 -21.34 -9.80 0.42
C SER A 48 -21.81 -8.36 0.74
N HIS A 49 -20.88 -7.47 1.06
CA HIS A 49 -21.18 -6.11 1.53
C HIS A 49 -20.42 -5.09 0.70
N SER A 50 -20.67 -5.07 -0.59
CA SER A 50 -19.91 -4.26 -1.53
C SER A 50 -19.98 -2.76 -1.29
N ASP A 51 -21.01 -2.27 -0.62
CA ASP A 51 -21.25 -0.83 -0.45
C ASP A 51 -20.76 -0.27 0.89
N ALA A 52 -20.42 -1.11 1.85
CA ALA A 52 -19.99 -0.67 3.17
C ALA A 52 -18.50 -0.36 3.18
N SER A 53 -18.13 0.76 2.59
CA SER A 53 -16.71 1.06 2.34
C SER A 53 -16.10 2.08 3.29
N THR A 54 -16.91 2.85 4.02
CA THR A 54 -16.38 3.90 4.88
C THR A 54 -16.93 3.80 6.30
N PHE A 55 -16.19 4.37 7.24
CA PHE A 55 -16.59 4.48 8.64
C PHE A 55 -15.98 5.76 9.23
N ASP A 56 -16.54 6.21 10.35
CA ASP A 56 -16.06 7.40 11.01
C ASP A 56 -14.80 7.11 11.83
N LEU A 57 -13.79 7.94 11.64
CA LEU A 57 -12.60 7.94 12.46
C LEU A 57 -12.63 9.19 13.33
N VAL A 58 -12.49 9.02 14.63
CA VAL A 58 -12.48 10.13 15.58
C VAL A 58 -11.06 10.28 16.13
N ASN A 59 -10.51 11.48 15.97
CA ASN A 59 -9.23 11.80 16.58
C ASN A 59 -9.44 12.01 18.06
N PRO A 60 -8.88 11.19 18.95
CA PRO A 60 -9.15 11.31 20.39
C PRO A 60 -8.56 12.58 21.01
N GLN A 61 -7.63 13.24 20.35
CA GLN A 61 -7.03 14.47 20.87
C GLN A 61 -7.77 15.72 20.45
N THR A 62 -8.31 15.74 19.25
CA THR A 62 -8.98 16.93 18.69
C THR A 62 -10.48 16.78 18.58
N GLY A 63 -11.01 15.57 18.65
CA GLY A 63 -12.42 15.28 18.39
C GLY A 63 -12.80 15.37 16.93
N GLU A 64 -11.83 15.59 16.04
CA GLU A 64 -12.10 15.68 14.61
C GLU A 64 -12.56 14.34 14.05
N VAL A 65 -13.60 14.38 13.24
CA VAL A 65 -14.16 13.19 12.58
C VAL A 65 -13.75 13.17 11.12
N SER A 66 -13.23 12.04 10.66
CA SER A 66 -12.89 11.84 9.26
C SER A 66 -13.46 10.51 8.78
N GLN A 67 -13.47 10.31 7.46
CA GLN A 67 -13.95 9.06 6.87
C GLN A 67 -12.80 8.11 6.65
N GLY A 68 -12.91 6.91 7.20
CA GLY A 68 -11.96 5.83 6.96
C GLY A 68 -12.50 4.84 5.93
N ASP A 69 -11.60 4.14 5.26
CA ASP A 69 -11.96 3.09 4.31
C ASP A 69 -11.89 1.74 5.02
N ALA A 70 -13.03 1.09 5.16
CA ALA A 70 -13.13 -0.17 5.88
C ALA A 70 -12.28 -1.27 5.25
N LEU A 71 -12.15 -1.28 3.93
CA LEU A 71 -11.35 -2.27 3.22
C LEU A 71 -9.86 -2.11 3.53
N ILE A 72 -9.37 -0.88 3.45
CA ILE A 72 -7.96 -0.57 3.75
C ILE A 72 -7.67 -0.88 5.22
N ASP A 73 -8.56 -0.46 6.11
CA ASP A 73 -8.41 -0.70 7.54
C ASP A 73 -8.33 -2.19 7.87
N THR A 74 -9.22 -2.98 7.28
CA THR A 74 -9.24 -4.43 7.49
C THR A 74 -7.96 -5.07 6.97
N LEU A 75 -7.49 -4.66 5.80
CA LEU A 75 -6.24 -5.17 5.25
C LEU A 75 -5.08 -4.90 6.17
N ILE A 76 -4.92 -3.67 6.62
CA ILE A 76 -3.77 -3.26 7.42
C ILE A 76 -3.82 -3.87 8.82
N ASN A 77 -4.98 -3.87 9.46
CA ASN A 77 -5.08 -4.24 10.87
C ASN A 77 -5.38 -5.71 11.10
N HIS A 78 -5.77 -6.45 10.07
CA HIS A 78 -6.09 -7.86 10.22
C HIS A 78 -5.39 -8.74 9.19
N CYS A 79 -5.72 -8.61 7.91
CA CYS A 79 -5.20 -9.51 6.88
C CYS A 79 -3.67 -9.44 6.76
N ALA A 80 -3.11 -8.24 6.83
CA ALA A 80 -1.66 -8.06 6.71
C ALA A 80 -0.88 -8.56 7.92
N LYS A 81 -1.55 -8.92 9.00
CA LYS A 81 -0.90 -9.47 10.19
C LYS A 81 -0.81 -10.99 10.16
N GLN A 82 -1.41 -11.63 9.17
CA GLN A 82 -1.32 -13.09 9.03
C GLN A 82 0.10 -13.49 8.65
N ASP A 83 0.59 -14.59 9.20
CA ASP A 83 1.96 -15.07 8.97
C ASP A 83 2.24 -15.35 7.50
N ASP A 84 1.24 -15.76 6.76
CA ASP A 84 1.36 -16.12 5.35
C ASP A 84 0.96 -15.00 4.39
N PHE A 85 0.81 -13.78 4.89
CA PHE A 85 0.40 -12.66 4.04
C PHE A 85 1.41 -12.38 2.92
N ILE A 86 2.69 -12.36 3.26
CA ILE A 86 3.77 -12.22 2.28
C ILE A 86 4.35 -13.61 2.04
N THR A 87 4.16 -14.12 0.82
CA THR A 87 4.58 -15.48 0.50
C THR A 87 5.87 -15.48 -0.33
N PRO A 88 6.80 -16.42 -0.08
CA PRO A 88 7.97 -16.57 -0.94
C PRO A 88 7.54 -16.87 -2.38
N GLY A 89 8.24 -16.28 -3.34
CA GLY A 89 7.93 -16.49 -4.75
C GLY A 89 6.81 -15.66 -5.32
N ALA A 90 6.19 -14.80 -4.50
CA ALA A 90 5.18 -13.86 -5.00
C ALA A 90 5.84 -12.83 -5.93
N PRO A 91 5.07 -12.24 -6.88
CA PRO A 91 5.60 -11.18 -7.72
C PRO A 91 6.16 -10.03 -6.89
N LEU A 92 7.24 -9.40 -7.39
CA LEU A 92 7.95 -8.38 -6.62
C LEU A 92 7.07 -7.22 -6.21
N VAL A 93 6.26 -6.70 -7.13
CA VAL A 93 5.37 -5.57 -6.81
C VAL A 93 4.37 -5.94 -5.72
N ASP A 94 3.82 -7.16 -5.77
CA ASP A 94 2.90 -7.63 -4.74
C ASP A 94 3.58 -7.73 -3.38
N SER A 95 4.80 -8.24 -3.35
CA SER A 95 5.56 -8.36 -2.10
C SER A 95 5.86 -7.00 -1.50
N ILE A 96 6.22 -6.01 -2.34
CA ILE A 96 6.48 -4.65 -1.89
C ILE A 96 5.20 -4.02 -1.36
N PHE A 97 4.11 -4.13 -2.10
CA PHE A 97 2.82 -3.58 -1.69
C PHE A 97 2.36 -4.17 -0.36
N LYS A 98 2.45 -5.50 -0.22
CA LYS A 98 2.09 -6.18 1.02
C LYS A 98 2.98 -5.76 2.19
N THR A 99 4.25 -5.48 1.92
CA THR A 99 5.16 -4.99 2.96
C THR A 99 4.67 -3.67 3.54
N PHE A 100 4.24 -2.74 2.67
CA PHE A 100 3.69 -1.48 3.15
C PHE A 100 2.39 -1.68 3.93
N LEU A 101 1.54 -2.59 3.50
CA LEU A 101 0.33 -2.92 4.27
C LEU A 101 0.68 -3.46 5.65
N SER A 102 1.71 -4.31 5.72
CA SER A 102 2.11 -4.96 6.98
C SER A 102 2.71 -3.98 7.98
N ASN A 103 3.35 -2.92 7.52
CA ASN A 103 3.99 -1.94 8.41
C ASN A 103 3.18 -0.67 8.61
N HIS A 104 1.88 -0.73 8.39
CA HIS A 104 0.97 0.42 8.51
C HIS A 104 1.33 1.55 7.55
N ASN A 105 1.84 1.19 6.38
CA ASN A 105 2.20 2.13 5.31
C ASN A 105 3.24 3.18 5.73
N GLN A 106 4.14 2.80 6.64
CA GLN A 106 5.24 3.67 7.00
C GLN A 106 6.25 3.75 5.85
N PRO A 107 6.80 4.93 5.58
CA PRO A 107 7.76 5.07 4.47
C PRO A 107 9.00 4.18 4.64
N LEU A 108 9.41 3.54 3.56
CA LEU A 108 10.61 2.69 3.53
C LEU A 108 11.41 3.00 2.27
N ASN A 109 12.74 2.93 2.39
CA ASN A 109 13.61 3.02 1.23
C ASN A 109 13.88 1.63 0.63
N CYS A 110 14.58 1.59 -0.51
CA CYS A 110 14.81 0.33 -1.20
C CYS A 110 15.69 -0.64 -0.42
N GLU A 111 16.61 -0.14 0.39
CA GLU A 111 17.46 -0.99 1.21
C GLU A 111 16.65 -1.68 2.32
N GLU A 112 15.74 -0.94 2.94
CA GLU A 112 14.84 -1.49 3.94
C GLU A 112 13.90 -2.52 3.32
N LEU A 113 13.34 -2.22 2.16
CA LEU A 113 12.49 -3.16 1.43
C LEU A 113 13.24 -4.42 1.04
N SER A 114 14.50 -4.28 0.62
CA SER A 114 15.35 -5.41 0.24
C SER A 114 15.48 -6.43 1.36
N LYS A 115 15.62 -5.96 2.58
CA LYS A 115 15.75 -6.86 3.74
C LYS A 115 14.47 -7.65 4.01
N ILE A 116 13.33 -7.09 3.66
CA ILE A 116 12.04 -7.72 3.91
C ILE A 116 11.64 -8.65 2.78
N VAL A 117 11.78 -8.19 1.53
CA VAL A 117 11.33 -8.98 0.37
C VAL A 117 12.42 -9.89 -0.20
N HIS A 118 13.64 -9.79 0.29
CA HIS A 118 14.78 -10.63 -0.12
C HIS A 118 15.11 -10.52 -1.61
N LYS A 119 15.06 -9.30 -2.13
CA LYS A 119 15.47 -8.96 -3.49
C LYS A 119 16.47 -7.83 -3.45
N PRO A 120 17.35 -7.71 -4.45
CA PRO A 120 18.34 -6.63 -4.46
C PRO A 120 17.68 -5.25 -4.44
N ALA A 121 18.23 -4.33 -3.66
CA ALA A 121 17.70 -2.98 -3.56
C ALA A 121 17.67 -2.27 -4.91
N ALA A 122 18.69 -2.50 -5.76
CA ALA A 122 18.74 -1.93 -7.10
C ALA A 122 17.59 -2.41 -7.98
N THR A 123 17.20 -3.68 -7.85
CA THR A 123 16.06 -4.24 -8.57
C THR A 123 14.76 -3.60 -8.12
N ILE A 124 14.62 -3.42 -6.81
CA ILE A 124 13.43 -2.75 -6.25
C ILE A 124 13.36 -1.32 -6.77
N LEU A 125 14.46 -0.59 -6.73
CA LEU A 125 14.50 0.78 -7.21
C LEU A 125 14.12 0.88 -8.69
N SER A 126 14.65 0.01 -9.53
CA SER A 126 14.32 0.02 -10.96
C SER A 126 12.85 -0.30 -11.22
N THR A 127 12.21 -1.03 -10.31
CA THR A 127 10.80 -1.38 -10.43
C THR A 127 9.89 -0.25 -9.98
N ILE A 128 10.09 0.30 -8.78
CA ILE A 128 9.17 1.29 -8.22
C ILE A 128 9.64 2.73 -8.38
N GLY A 129 10.89 2.94 -8.77
CA GLY A 129 11.44 4.29 -8.97
C GLY A 129 11.34 4.81 -10.39
N GLY A 130 10.74 4.06 -11.31
CA GLY A 130 10.58 4.47 -12.71
C GLY A 130 9.34 5.31 -12.95
N PHE A 131 9.03 5.53 -14.23
CA PHE A 131 7.87 6.33 -14.61
C PHE A 131 6.54 5.67 -14.25
N LYS A 132 6.48 4.35 -14.34
CA LYS A 132 5.25 3.64 -14.05
C LYS A 132 5.07 3.52 -12.55
N VAL A 133 3.92 3.97 -12.08
CA VAL A 133 3.54 3.84 -10.67
C VAL A 133 2.71 2.58 -10.50
N TYR A 134 3.16 1.69 -9.61
CA TYR A 134 2.46 0.44 -9.33
C TYR A 134 1.66 0.60 -8.05
N LYS A 135 0.33 0.49 -8.17
CA LYS A 135 -0.59 0.45 -7.02
C LYS A 135 -0.37 1.60 -6.01
N GLY A 136 -0.07 2.77 -6.54
CA GLY A 136 0.10 3.95 -5.71
C GLY A 136 1.43 4.05 -4.96
N ILE A 137 2.38 3.15 -5.18
CA ILE A 137 3.70 3.21 -4.53
C ILE A 137 4.50 4.35 -5.13
N ARG A 138 4.74 5.39 -4.36
CA ARG A 138 5.36 6.62 -4.83
C ARG A 138 6.37 7.14 -3.81
N PRO A 139 7.35 7.94 -4.27
CA PRO A 139 8.25 8.64 -3.36
C PRO A 139 7.48 9.59 -2.45
N VAL A 140 7.91 9.66 -1.21
CA VAL A 140 7.32 10.58 -0.21
C VAL A 140 8.35 11.56 0.33
#